data_c6b38608d2e82ceb1ef7a58bac93a707
#
_entry.id   c6b38608d2e82ceb1ef7a58bac93a707
#
_cell.length_a   1.000
_cell.length_b   1.000
_cell.length_c   1.000
_cell.angle_alpha   90.00
_cell.angle_beta   90.00
_cell.angle_gamma   90.00
#
_symmetry.space_group_name_H-M   'P 1'
#
loop_
_entity.id
_entity.type
_entity.pdbx_description
1 polymer ?
#
loop_
_entity_poly.entity_id
_entity_poly.type
_entity_poly.pdbx_seq_one_letter_code
_entity_poly.pdbx_strand_id
1 'polypeptide(L)'
;MEVSQPFCYILRMVRLSFFGAAEEVTGSCFLLQDEKSKILVDCGMFQCPNFCDIRTRESFPFEPASIDALFLTHAHIDHSGRIPKLVKEGFRGKIFSSHA
;
A
#
# COMPACT_ATOMS: atom_id res chain seq x y z
N MET A 1 10.25 -5.44 2.74
CA MET A 1 11.20 -4.78 3.64
C MET A 1 10.46 -3.92 4.64
N GLU A 2 10.93 -3.85 5.85
CA GLU A 2 10.34 -2.96 6.85
C GLU A 2 11.41 -2.16 7.56
N VAL A 3 11.02 -0.97 8.02
CA VAL A 3 11.91 -0.07 8.75
C VAL A 3 11.26 0.22 10.10
N SER A 4 12.02 0.07 11.17
CA SER A 4 11.57 0.45 12.49
C SER A 4 12.58 1.39 13.13
N GLN A 5 12.09 2.25 14.02
CA GLN A 5 12.92 3.24 14.68
C GLN A 5 13.48 2.65 15.96
N PRO A 6 14.80 2.42 16.05
CA PRO A 6 15.37 1.73 17.22
C PRO A 6 15.29 2.53 18.52
N PHE A 7 15.21 3.85 18.44
CA PHE A 7 15.12 4.68 19.64
C PHE A 7 13.69 4.93 20.12
N CYS A 8 12.72 4.21 19.53
CA CYS A 8 11.30 4.42 19.81
C CYS A 8 10.81 3.70 21.06
N TYR A 9 11.67 3.23 21.92
CA TYR A 9 11.20 2.67 23.18
C TYR A 9 10.51 3.74 24.07
N ILE A 10 10.70 5.02 23.77
CA ILE A 10 9.99 6.15 24.41
C ILE A 10 8.77 6.54 23.59
N LEU A 11 8.82 6.29 22.27
CA LEU A 11 7.79 6.63 21.31
C LEU A 11 7.16 5.36 20.77
N ARG A 12 6.09 5.50 20.00
CA ARG A 12 5.52 4.34 19.35
C ARG A 12 6.42 3.83 18.25
N MET A 13 6.46 2.53 18.13
CA MET A 13 7.10 1.90 16.98
C MET A 13 6.31 2.23 15.72
N VAL A 14 7.00 2.71 14.72
CA VAL A 14 6.42 2.93 13.40
C VAL A 14 7.08 1.95 12.45
N ARG A 15 6.28 1.22 11.69
CA ARG A 15 6.75 0.23 10.74
C ARG A 15 6.36 0.65 9.34
N LEU A 16 7.32 0.64 8.43
CA LEU A 16 7.09 0.88 7.01
C LEU A 16 7.37 -0.41 6.25
N SER A 17 6.38 -0.91 5.54
CA SER A 17 6.51 -2.14 4.76
C SER A 17 6.31 -1.84 3.28
N PHE A 18 7.13 -2.46 2.44
CA PHE A 18 7.09 -2.27 0.99
C PHE A 18 6.46 -3.51 0.35
N PHE A 19 5.35 -3.33 -0.35
CA PHE A 19 4.65 -4.42 -1.02
C PHE A 19 4.60 -4.22 -2.53
N GLY A 20 5.73 -3.82 -3.10
CA GLY A 20 5.90 -3.52 -4.50
C GLY A 20 6.78 -2.30 -4.68
N ALA A 21 7.34 -2.13 -5.85
CA ALA A 21 8.24 -1.04 -6.20
C ALA A 21 9.52 -0.94 -5.35
N ALA A 22 9.81 -1.91 -4.50
CA ALA A 22 11.03 -1.90 -3.68
C ALA A 22 12.26 -2.31 -4.51
N GLU A 23 12.11 -3.35 -5.32
CA GLU A 23 13.12 -3.81 -6.27
C GLU A 23 12.52 -3.90 -7.67
N GLU A 24 11.38 -3.24 -7.87
CA GLU A 24 10.60 -3.23 -9.09
C GLU A 24 10.13 -1.81 -9.36
N VAL A 25 9.84 -1.52 -10.62
CA VAL A 25 9.43 -0.19 -11.02
C VAL A 25 7.94 0.06 -10.78
N THR A 26 7.13 -1.00 -10.81
CA THR A 26 5.66 -0.87 -10.78
C THR A 26 5.04 -1.59 -9.59
N GLY A 27 3.75 -1.40 -9.40
CA GLY A 27 3.03 -2.03 -8.30
C GLY A 27 3.25 -1.35 -6.96
N SER A 28 3.42 -0.03 -6.97
CA SER A 28 3.72 0.73 -5.76
C SER A 28 2.65 0.53 -4.70
N CYS A 29 3.08 0.10 -3.52
CA CYS A 29 2.19 -0.14 -2.40
C CYS A 29 3.01 -0.16 -1.12
N PHE A 30 2.87 0.86 -0.29
CA PHE A 30 3.61 0.97 0.96
C PHE A 30 2.64 1.03 2.13
N LEU A 31 2.93 0.26 3.17
CA LEU A 31 2.12 0.26 4.38
C LEU A 31 2.91 0.89 5.52
N LEU A 32 2.37 1.97 6.05
CA LEU A 32 2.90 2.65 7.22
C LEU A 32 1.96 2.36 8.40
N GLN A 33 2.48 1.80 9.47
CA GLN A 33 1.65 1.44 10.60
C GLN A 33 2.32 1.68 11.94
N ASP A 34 1.49 1.98 12.93
CA ASP A 34 1.90 1.99 14.33
C ASP A 34 0.88 1.16 15.13
N GLU A 35 0.88 1.30 16.45
CA GLU A 35 -0.02 0.52 17.31
C GLU A 35 -1.50 0.82 17.07
N LYS A 36 -1.83 1.99 16.53
CA LYS A 36 -3.21 2.46 16.40
C LYS A 36 -3.69 2.62 14.98
N SER A 37 -2.78 2.79 14.03
CA SER A 37 -3.16 3.21 12.67
C SER A 37 -2.41 2.44 11.62
N LYS A 38 -3.08 2.20 10.51
CA LYS A 38 -2.49 1.60 9.30
C LYS A 38 -2.87 2.46 8.11
N ILE A 39 -1.86 2.98 7.44
CA ILE A 39 -2.03 3.86 6.29
C ILE A 39 -1.33 3.26 5.10
N LEU A 40 -2.04 3.17 3.98
CA LEU A 40 -1.45 2.77 2.71
C LEU A 40 -1.06 3.99 1.91
N VAL A 41 0.11 3.91 1.27
CA VAL A 41 0.52 4.90 0.27
C VAL A 41 0.56 4.17 -1.06
N ASP A 42 -0.34 4.52 -1.94
CA ASP A 42 -0.56 3.92 -3.24
C ASP A 42 -1.02 2.46 -3.15
N CYS A 43 -1.67 2.01 -4.20
CA CYS A 43 -2.12 0.63 -4.36
C CYS A 43 -2.12 0.33 -5.85
N GLY A 44 -0.94 0.13 -6.40
CA GLY A 44 -0.71 0.09 -7.82
C GLY A 44 -0.82 -1.28 -8.46
N MET A 45 -0.98 -1.26 -9.77
CA MET A 45 -0.99 -2.45 -10.59
C MET A 45 0.43 -2.76 -11.04
N PHE A 46 0.80 -4.04 -11.00
CA PHE A 46 2.08 -4.48 -11.54
C PHE A 46 2.03 -4.47 -13.05
N GLN A 47 3.07 -3.95 -13.66
CA GLN A 47 3.18 -3.83 -15.12
C GLN A 47 4.45 -4.52 -15.59
N CYS A 48 4.32 -5.73 -16.10
CA CYS A 48 5.41 -6.47 -16.71
C CYS A 48 4.85 -7.51 -17.67
N PRO A 49 5.67 -8.06 -18.60
CA PRO A 49 5.14 -8.82 -19.73
C PRO A 49 4.42 -10.12 -19.38
N ASN A 50 4.87 -10.90 -18.42
CA ASN A 50 4.40 -12.27 -18.27
C ASN A 50 3.74 -12.64 -16.95
N PHE A 51 4.09 -12.01 -15.85
CA PHE A 51 3.64 -12.45 -14.54
C PHE A 51 2.83 -11.40 -13.78
N CYS A 52 2.72 -10.22 -14.31
CA CYS A 52 2.11 -9.12 -13.59
C CYS A 52 0.60 -9.26 -13.42
N ASP A 53 -0.07 -9.90 -14.36
CA ASP A 53 -1.50 -10.17 -14.21
C ASP A 53 -1.75 -11.05 -12.99
N ILE A 54 -0.91 -12.07 -12.82
CA ILE A 54 -1.01 -12.97 -11.68
C ILE A 54 -0.74 -12.21 -10.39
N ARG A 55 0.36 -11.47 -10.33
CA ARG A 55 0.72 -10.68 -9.14
C ARG A 55 -0.33 -9.63 -8.81
N THR A 56 -0.88 -8.99 -9.82
CA THR A 56 -1.93 -7.99 -9.64
C THR A 56 -3.19 -8.60 -9.04
N ARG A 57 -3.47 -9.87 -9.37
CA ARG A 57 -4.66 -10.57 -8.88
C ARG A 57 -4.45 -11.32 -7.57
N GLU A 58 -3.23 -11.46 -7.12
CA GLU A 58 -2.95 -12.11 -5.85
C GLU A 58 -3.58 -11.36 -4.68
N SER A 59 -3.88 -12.09 -3.61
CA SER A 59 -4.36 -11.48 -2.38
C SER A 59 -3.33 -10.51 -1.84
N PHE A 60 -3.81 -9.44 -1.21
CA PHE A 60 -2.92 -8.52 -0.55
C PHE A 60 -2.24 -9.21 0.64
N PRO A 61 -0.97 -8.88 0.94
CA PRO A 61 -0.27 -9.44 2.11
C PRO A 61 -0.68 -8.79 3.43
N PHE A 62 -1.80 -8.13 3.46
CA PHE A 62 -2.39 -7.50 4.64
C PHE A 62 -3.90 -7.61 4.54
N GLU A 63 -4.59 -7.32 5.63
CA GLU A 63 -6.05 -7.35 5.65
C GLU A 63 -6.58 -5.99 5.18
N PRO A 64 -7.24 -5.90 4.02
CA PRO A 64 -7.75 -4.62 3.52
C PRO A 64 -8.71 -3.91 4.48
N ALA A 65 -9.51 -4.66 5.23
CA ALA A 65 -10.44 -4.06 6.18
C ALA A 65 -9.75 -3.38 7.35
N SER A 66 -8.49 -3.71 7.61
CA SER A 66 -7.73 -3.12 8.72
C SER A 66 -7.05 -1.79 8.35
N ILE A 67 -7.06 -1.42 7.09
CA ILE A 67 -6.41 -0.19 6.63
C ILE A 67 -7.31 1.01 6.92
N ASP A 68 -6.77 2.00 7.60
CA ASP A 68 -7.54 3.19 8.01
C ASP A 68 -7.67 4.22 6.90
N ALA A 69 -6.63 4.37 6.09
CA ALA A 69 -6.62 5.38 5.04
C ALA A 69 -5.66 4.98 3.92
N LEU A 70 -5.91 5.50 2.74
CA LEU A 70 -5.04 5.38 1.58
C LEU A 70 -4.68 6.78 1.09
N PHE A 71 -3.39 7.02 0.91
CA PHE A 71 -2.90 8.24 0.29
C PHE A 71 -2.43 7.91 -1.11
N LEU A 72 -3.07 8.49 -2.10
CA LEU A 72 -2.72 8.29 -3.50
C LEU A 72 -1.80 9.43 -3.95
N THR A 73 -0.58 9.09 -4.34
CA THR A 73 0.39 10.10 -4.77
C THR A 73 0.03 10.70 -6.11
N HIS A 74 -0.40 9.87 -7.06
CA HIS A 74 -0.87 10.34 -8.36
C HIS A 74 -1.66 9.21 -9.04
N ALA A 75 -2.33 9.54 -10.14
CA ALA A 75 -3.35 8.68 -10.72
C ALA A 75 -2.83 7.62 -11.71
N HIS A 76 -1.52 7.52 -11.92
CA HIS A 76 -0.98 6.49 -12.82
C HIS A 76 -1.34 5.09 -12.34
N ILE A 77 -1.56 4.18 -13.27
CA ILE A 77 -2.10 2.87 -12.96
C ILE A 77 -1.16 2.02 -12.09
N ASP A 78 0.14 2.24 -12.19
CA ASP A 78 1.12 1.56 -11.34
C ASP A 78 1.12 2.08 -9.89
N HIS A 79 0.32 3.09 -9.59
CA HIS A 79 0.10 3.62 -8.25
C HIS A 79 -1.35 3.49 -7.79
N SER A 80 -2.30 3.37 -8.72
CA SER A 80 -3.73 3.38 -8.40
C SER A 80 -4.50 2.13 -8.85
N GLY A 81 -3.91 1.28 -9.67
CA GLY A 81 -4.64 0.26 -10.41
C GLY A 81 -5.31 -0.81 -9.58
N ARG A 82 -4.87 -1.07 -8.35
CA ARG A 82 -5.49 -2.06 -7.48
C ARG A 82 -6.41 -1.45 -6.41
N ILE A 83 -6.70 -0.16 -6.51
CA ILE A 83 -7.63 0.47 -5.56
C ILE A 83 -9.02 -0.17 -5.64
N PRO A 84 -9.59 -0.41 -6.84
CA PRO A 84 -10.89 -1.10 -6.90
C PRO A 84 -10.88 -2.48 -6.25
N LYS A 85 -9.79 -3.23 -6.43
CA LYS A 85 -9.62 -4.53 -5.78
C LYS A 85 -9.56 -4.39 -4.27
N LEU A 86 -8.84 -3.39 -3.77
CA LEU A 86 -8.72 -3.12 -2.35
C LEU A 86 -10.10 -2.86 -1.73
N VAL A 87 -10.91 -2.03 -2.38
CA VAL A 87 -12.27 -1.74 -1.93
C VAL A 87 -13.14 -2.99 -1.97
N LYS A 88 -13.05 -3.76 -3.04
CA LYS A 88 -13.80 -4.99 -3.18
C LYS A 88 -13.46 -5.99 -2.07
N GLU A 89 -12.23 -6.02 -1.63
CA GLU A 89 -11.77 -6.96 -0.62
C GLU A 89 -11.92 -6.45 0.81
N GLY A 90 -12.59 -5.31 1.00
CA GLY A 90 -13.00 -4.89 2.33
C GLY A 90 -12.49 -3.55 2.83
N PHE A 91 -11.67 -2.85 2.05
CA PHE A 91 -11.20 -1.52 2.47
C PHE A 91 -12.39 -0.56 2.60
N ARG A 92 -12.47 0.09 3.75
CA ARG A 92 -13.55 1.05 4.06
C ARG A 92 -13.03 2.38 4.57
N GLY A 93 -11.73 2.60 4.49
CA GLY A 93 -11.12 3.83 4.94
C GLY A 93 -11.31 4.97 3.95
N LYS A 94 -10.70 6.08 4.25
CA LYS A 94 -10.74 7.26 3.38
C LYS A 94 -9.58 7.23 2.40
N ILE A 95 -9.82 7.78 1.22
CA ILE A 95 -8.80 7.94 0.19
C ILE A 95 -8.49 9.42 0.05
N PHE A 96 -7.23 9.76 0.17
CA PHE A 96 -6.75 11.12 0.02
C PHE A 96 -5.88 11.23 -1.22
N SER A 97 -6.10 12.26 -2.02
CA SER A 97 -5.31 12.51 -3.22
C SER A 97 -5.22 14.00 -3.47
N SER A 98 -4.34 14.37 -4.41
CA SER A 98 -4.25 15.76 -4.82
C SER A 98 -5.39 16.11 -5.79
N HIS A 99 -5.51 17.39 -6.08
CA HIS A 99 -6.52 17.91 -6.99
C HIS A 99 -6.23 17.65 -8.46
N ALA A 100 -5.15 17.12 -8.79
CA ALA A 100 -4.72 17.05 -10.19
C ALA A 100 -5.70 16.35 -11.13
#